data_48c859cfa68261ac2642a84821b2c213
#
_entry.id   48c859cfa68261ac2642a84821b2c213
#
_cell.length_a   1.000
_cell.length_b   1.000
_cell.length_c   1.000
_cell.angle_alpha   90.00
_cell.angle_beta   90.00
_cell.angle_gamma   90.00
#
_symmetry.space_group_name_H-M   'P 1'
#
loop_
_entity.id
_entity.type
_entity.pdbx_description
1 polymer ?
#
loop_
_entity_poly.entity_id
_entity_poly.type
_entity_poly.pdbx_seq_one_letter_code
_entity_poly.pdbx_strand_id
1 'polypeptide(L)'
;GERGGPRWLAEGYEKPFYEGGAGKGNPDEDRLLDLRAEYEVDLIALARYMRILSPEVVFRYEGRIVNVHPSLLPAFPGAEAYRQAKDAGVRVAGVTAHYVTTDLDQGPVIAQRAFDVPEEVYHGDPIEDTETAVAALRQRGQPLEAEVLLAAIRMHLRDDVVVRRGRSRLRNGGEHQLG
;
A
#
# COMPACT_ATOMS: atom_id res chain seq x y z
N GLY A 1 9.34 12.88 -15.79
CA GLY A 1 9.03 11.96 -14.76
C GLY A 1 7.65 11.37 -14.95
N GLU A 2 7.58 10.13 -15.39
CA GLU A 2 6.33 9.49 -15.75
C GLU A 2 5.72 8.77 -14.58
N ARG A 3 4.56 9.10 -14.41
CA ARG A 3 3.67 8.83 -13.31
C ARG A 3 2.57 7.89 -13.78
N GLY A 4 2.93 6.66 -14.01
CA GLY A 4 1.99 5.58 -14.28
C GLY A 4 1.38 5.04 -12.99
N GLY A 5 0.65 5.87 -12.27
CA GLY A 5 -0.15 5.43 -11.14
C GLY A 5 -1.46 4.77 -11.58
N PRO A 6 -2.37 4.46 -10.66
CA PRO A 6 -3.61 3.73 -10.91
C PRO A 6 -4.69 4.51 -11.69
N ARG A 7 -4.29 5.48 -12.46
CA ARG A 7 -5.19 6.33 -13.27
C ARG A 7 -6.11 5.51 -14.16
N TRP A 8 -5.59 4.47 -14.77
CA TRP A 8 -6.35 3.57 -15.62
C TRP A 8 -7.46 2.81 -14.87
N LEU A 9 -7.25 2.52 -13.57
CA LEU A 9 -8.29 1.90 -12.74
C LEU A 9 -9.46 2.86 -12.50
N ALA A 10 -9.15 4.12 -12.19
CA ALA A 10 -10.16 5.13 -11.97
C ALA A 10 -10.94 5.48 -13.26
N GLU A 11 -10.24 5.60 -14.37
CA GLU A 11 -10.83 5.89 -15.67
C GLU A 11 -11.76 4.76 -16.15
N GLY A 12 -11.40 3.51 -15.90
CA GLY A 12 -12.22 2.34 -16.27
C GLY A 12 -13.54 2.22 -15.51
N TYR A 13 -13.69 2.95 -14.40
CA TYR A 13 -14.91 2.96 -13.59
C TYR A 13 -15.69 4.28 -13.65
N GLU A 14 -15.37 5.15 -14.61
CA GLU A 14 -16.00 6.46 -14.76
C GLU A 14 -15.95 7.33 -13.48
N LYS A 15 -14.94 7.08 -12.63
CA LYS A 15 -14.71 7.85 -11.40
C LYS A 15 -13.63 8.90 -11.63
N PRO A 16 -13.79 10.10 -11.08
CA PRO A 16 -12.74 11.09 -11.18
C PRO A 16 -11.47 10.61 -10.48
N PHE A 17 -10.34 10.81 -11.14
CA PHE A 17 -9.01 10.52 -10.60
C PHE A 17 -8.29 11.83 -10.28
N TYR A 18 -7.73 11.92 -9.08
CA TYR A 18 -7.01 13.10 -8.62
C TYR A 18 -5.62 12.72 -8.16
N GLU A 19 -4.61 13.36 -8.71
CA GLU A 19 -3.25 13.26 -8.25
C GLU A 19 -2.96 14.36 -7.21
N GLY A 20 -2.40 13.97 -6.08
CA GLY A 20 -2.02 14.89 -5.03
C GLY A 20 -1.07 14.29 -4.01
N GLY A 21 -0.38 15.13 -3.29
CA GLY A 21 0.39 14.74 -2.10
C GLY A 21 -0.40 15.14 -0.85
N ALA A 22 -0.25 14.44 0.26
CA ALA A 22 -0.94 14.75 1.50
C ALA A 22 0.05 15.10 2.64
N GLY A 23 -0.41 15.83 3.63
CA GLY A 23 0.33 16.23 4.81
C GLY A 23 -0.34 17.42 5.49
N LYS A 24 -0.21 17.56 6.79
CA LYS A 24 -0.87 18.62 7.56
C LYS A 24 -0.60 20.00 6.97
N GLY A 25 -1.65 20.72 6.64
CA GLY A 25 -1.58 22.01 5.97
C GLY A 25 -1.28 21.91 4.46
N ASN A 26 -1.41 20.75 3.87
CA ASN A 26 -1.23 20.52 2.45
C ASN A 26 -2.54 20.80 1.71
N PRO A 27 -2.51 21.62 0.63
CA PRO A 27 -3.68 21.86 -0.21
C PRO A 27 -4.35 20.58 -0.73
N ASP A 28 -3.60 19.50 -0.85
CA ASP A 28 -4.12 18.23 -1.34
C ASP A 28 -5.00 17.48 -0.30
N GLU A 29 -4.73 17.65 1.01
CA GLU A 29 -5.64 17.14 2.03
C GLU A 29 -6.95 17.93 2.09
N ASP A 30 -6.88 19.25 1.98
CA ASP A 30 -8.07 20.09 1.91
C ASP A 30 -8.92 19.72 0.69
N ARG A 31 -8.26 19.49 -0.46
CA ARG A 31 -8.94 19.05 -1.67
C ARG A 31 -9.55 17.66 -1.52
N LEU A 32 -8.90 16.75 -0.82
CA LEU A 32 -9.46 15.42 -0.51
C LEU A 32 -10.76 15.55 0.31
N LEU A 33 -10.77 16.45 1.28
CA LEU A 33 -11.97 16.72 2.08
C LEU A 33 -13.09 17.39 1.27
N ASP A 34 -12.74 18.29 0.35
CA ASP A 34 -13.67 18.95 -0.56
C ASP A 34 -14.29 17.94 -1.54
N LEU A 35 -13.49 17.03 -2.09
CA LEU A 35 -13.94 15.98 -2.99
C LEU A 35 -14.96 15.06 -2.33
N ARG A 36 -14.83 14.82 -1.03
CA ARG A 36 -15.82 14.06 -0.29
C ARG A 36 -17.17 14.79 -0.20
N ALA A 37 -17.15 16.11 -0.06
CA ALA A 37 -18.38 16.90 -0.04
C ALA A 37 -19.10 16.89 -1.40
N GLU A 38 -18.31 16.77 -2.47
CA GLU A 38 -18.82 16.73 -3.85
C GLU A 38 -19.20 15.31 -4.30
N TYR A 39 -18.46 14.30 -3.86
CA TYR A 39 -18.66 12.89 -4.22
C TYR A 39 -18.79 12.03 -2.96
N GLU A 40 -19.73 11.09 -2.95
CA GLU A 40 -19.80 10.07 -1.90
C GLU A 40 -18.63 9.08 -2.07
N VAL A 41 -17.57 9.30 -1.29
CA VAL A 41 -16.36 8.47 -1.34
C VAL A 41 -16.48 7.34 -0.32
N ASP A 42 -16.50 6.08 -0.81
CA ASP A 42 -16.57 4.89 0.03
C ASP A 42 -15.19 4.39 0.46
N LEU A 43 -14.17 4.63 -0.35
CA LEU A 43 -12.81 4.14 -0.14
C LEU A 43 -11.78 5.08 -0.74
N ILE A 44 -10.71 5.29 -0.01
CA ILE A 44 -9.51 5.99 -0.48
C ILE A 44 -8.41 4.95 -0.62
N ALA A 45 -7.85 4.82 -1.81
CA ALA A 45 -6.71 3.97 -2.09
C ALA A 45 -5.46 4.82 -2.31
N LEU A 46 -4.43 4.57 -1.53
CA LEU A 46 -3.13 5.22 -1.64
C LEU A 46 -2.13 4.24 -2.27
N ALA A 47 -1.43 4.70 -3.27
CA ALA A 47 -0.37 3.94 -3.90
C ALA A 47 0.98 4.63 -3.65
N ARG A 48 1.92 3.92 -3.02
CA ARG A 48 3.27 4.41 -2.71
C ARG A 48 3.26 5.70 -1.88
N TYR A 49 2.32 5.80 -0.98
CA TYR A 49 2.17 6.96 -0.12
C TYR A 49 3.08 6.81 1.10
N MET A 50 4.02 7.73 1.24
CA MET A 50 5.12 7.68 2.21
C MET A 50 4.98 8.69 3.34
N ARG A 51 3.86 9.40 3.42
CA ARG A 51 3.63 10.43 4.43
C ARG A 51 2.58 9.99 5.44
N ILE A 52 2.70 10.51 6.63
CA ILE A 52 1.65 10.35 7.65
C ILE A 52 0.51 11.31 7.29
N LEU A 53 -0.68 10.76 7.15
CA LEU A 53 -1.88 11.57 6.98
C LEU A 53 -2.20 12.31 8.30
N SER A 54 -2.81 13.48 8.17
CA SER A 54 -3.26 14.20 9.35
C SER A 54 -4.31 13.39 10.13
N PRO A 55 -4.36 13.50 11.46
CA PRO A 55 -5.38 12.84 12.26
C PRO A 55 -6.79 13.14 11.79
N GLU A 56 -7.04 14.34 11.31
CA GLU A 56 -8.35 14.76 10.80
C GLU A 56 -8.81 13.88 9.63
N VAL A 57 -7.93 13.66 8.64
CA VAL A 57 -8.23 12.81 7.48
C VAL A 57 -8.42 11.36 7.91
N VAL A 58 -7.55 10.85 8.77
CA VAL A 58 -7.61 9.47 9.26
C VAL A 58 -8.91 9.23 10.03
N PHE A 59 -9.31 10.14 10.91
CA PHE A 59 -10.57 10.00 11.67
C PHE A 59 -11.81 10.07 10.77
N ARG A 60 -11.82 10.95 9.78
CA ARG A 60 -12.95 11.07 8.86
C ARG A 60 -13.17 9.85 7.98
N TYR A 61 -12.08 9.15 7.65
CA TYR A 61 -12.08 7.99 6.77
C TYR A 61 -11.63 6.70 7.48
N GLU A 62 -11.82 6.63 8.79
CA GLU A 62 -11.43 5.45 9.57
C GLU A 62 -11.99 4.17 8.96
N GLY A 63 -11.10 3.20 8.75
CA GLY A 63 -11.44 1.94 8.08
C GLY A 63 -11.76 2.05 6.60
N ARG A 64 -11.47 3.19 5.96
CA ARG A 64 -11.76 3.45 4.54
C ARG A 64 -10.57 4.01 3.76
N ILE A 65 -9.37 3.92 4.32
CA ILE A 65 -8.14 4.28 3.63
C ILE A 65 -7.28 3.05 3.55
N VAL A 66 -6.93 2.63 2.35
CA VAL A 66 -6.03 1.50 2.08
C VAL A 66 -4.74 2.03 1.47
N ASN A 67 -3.61 1.55 1.98
CA ASN A 67 -2.29 1.83 1.43
C ASN A 67 -1.56 0.53 1.11
N VAL A 68 -0.63 0.59 0.16
CA VAL A 68 0.30 -0.50 -0.15
C VAL A 68 1.68 -0.13 0.33
N HIS A 69 2.28 -1.01 1.12
CA HIS A 69 3.65 -0.89 1.60
C HIS A 69 4.51 -2.00 0.99
N PRO A 70 5.72 -1.69 0.47
CA PRO A 70 6.54 -2.65 -0.25
C PRO A 70 7.37 -3.53 0.70
N SER A 71 6.74 -4.14 1.68
CA SER A 71 7.32 -5.17 2.54
C SER A 71 6.24 -6.11 3.07
N LEU A 72 6.64 -7.22 3.67
CA LEU A 72 5.77 -8.09 4.45
C LEU A 72 5.62 -7.52 5.87
N LEU A 73 4.75 -6.54 6.02
CA LEU A 73 4.50 -5.95 7.35
C LEU A 73 4.12 -7.03 8.38
N PRO A 74 4.65 -6.94 9.59
CA PRO A 74 5.31 -5.81 10.25
C PRO A 74 6.81 -5.64 9.95
N ALA A 75 7.39 -6.45 9.07
CA ALA A 75 8.79 -6.29 8.68
C ALA A 75 9.00 -5.03 7.84
N PHE A 76 10.10 -4.34 8.06
CA PHE A 76 10.58 -3.20 7.29
C PHE A 76 9.57 -2.06 7.11
N PRO A 77 9.03 -1.51 8.21
CA PRO A 77 8.16 -0.34 8.13
C PRO A 77 8.94 0.91 7.71
N GLY A 78 8.22 1.95 7.31
CA GLY A 78 8.81 3.24 6.95
C GLY A 78 9.39 3.29 5.56
N ALA A 79 10.31 4.23 5.35
CA ALA A 79 10.90 4.51 4.06
C ALA A 79 11.90 3.43 3.61
N GLU A 80 12.12 3.33 2.30
CA GLU A 80 13.15 2.47 1.71
C GLU A 80 13.04 0.99 2.10
N ALA A 81 11.83 0.44 2.09
CA ALA A 81 11.59 -0.92 2.55
C ALA A 81 12.35 -1.99 1.74
N TYR A 82 12.49 -1.83 0.43
CA TYR A 82 13.31 -2.74 -0.37
C TYR A 82 14.80 -2.69 0.01
N ARG A 83 15.31 -1.50 0.32
CA ARG A 83 16.68 -1.35 0.83
C ARG A 83 16.83 -2.02 2.19
N GLN A 84 15.89 -1.84 3.10
CA GLN A 84 15.90 -2.52 4.39
C GLN A 84 15.89 -4.04 4.23
N ALA A 85 15.07 -4.57 3.33
CA ALA A 85 15.01 -6.00 3.04
C ALA A 85 16.34 -6.54 2.50
N LYS A 86 16.96 -5.81 1.57
CA LYS A 86 18.28 -6.14 1.03
C LYS A 86 19.34 -6.13 2.12
N ASP A 87 19.39 -5.09 2.95
CA ASP A 87 20.38 -4.95 4.01
C ASP A 87 20.22 -5.99 5.12
N ALA A 88 18.99 -6.43 5.38
CA ALA A 88 18.69 -7.51 6.31
C ALA A 88 19.05 -8.91 5.75
N GLY A 89 19.30 -9.03 4.46
CA GLY A 89 19.67 -10.30 3.83
C GLY A 89 18.54 -11.31 3.77
N VAL A 90 17.28 -10.87 3.72
CA VAL A 90 16.14 -11.78 3.64
C VAL A 90 16.10 -12.52 2.31
N ARG A 91 15.60 -13.74 2.32
CA ARG A 91 15.43 -14.57 1.11
C ARG A 91 14.05 -14.48 0.51
N VAL A 92 13.09 -14.00 1.28
CA VAL A 92 11.72 -13.74 0.86
C VAL A 92 11.37 -12.30 1.20
N ALA A 93 10.84 -11.58 0.24
CA ALA A 93 10.31 -10.24 0.40
C ALA A 93 8.84 -10.21 -0.02
N GLY A 94 8.21 -9.08 0.03
CA GLY A 94 6.82 -8.98 -0.40
C GLY A 94 6.23 -7.60 -0.26
N VAL A 95 4.93 -7.56 -0.35
CA VAL A 95 4.12 -6.34 -0.33
C VAL A 95 2.87 -6.56 0.51
N THR A 96 2.40 -5.50 1.13
CA THR A 96 1.24 -5.52 2.03
C THR A 96 0.28 -4.40 1.69
N ALA A 97 -0.99 -4.73 1.50
CA ALA A 97 -2.09 -3.76 1.55
C ALA A 97 -2.69 -3.76 2.95
N HIS A 98 -2.86 -2.58 3.52
CA HIS A 98 -3.35 -2.41 4.89
C HIS A 98 -4.24 -1.18 5.02
N TYR A 99 -5.10 -1.17 6.03
CA TYR A 99 -5.81 0.05 6.40
C TYR A 99 -4.85 1.05 7.04
N VAL A 100 -5.04 2.32 6.72
CA VAL A 100 -4.25 3.41 7.28
C VAL A 100 -4.85 3.83 8.62
N THR A 101 -3.97 3.95 9.61
CA THR A 101 -4.25 4.51 10.93
C THR A 101 -3.35 5.72 11.19
N THR A 102 -3.44 6.31 12.38
CA THR A 102 -2.55 7.40 12.78
C THR A 102 -1.10 6.96 12.99
N ASP A 103 -0.87 5.65 13.12
CA ASP A 103 0.46 5.06 13.27
C ASP A 103 0.96 4.55 11.91
N LEU A 104 2.15 5.00 11.53
CA LEU A 104 2.73 4.66 10.24
C LEU A 104 2.92 3.15 10.08
N ASP A 105 2.39 2.58 9.01
CA ASP A 105 2.52 1.17 8.61
C ASP A 105 2.10 0.15 9.69
N GLN A 106 1.24 0.55 10.62
CA GLN A 106 0.75 -0.32 11.71
C GLN A 106 -0.73 -0.64 11.64
N GLY A 107 -1.40 -0.23 10.58
CA GLY A 107 -2.81 -0.52 10.39
C GLY A 107 -3.08 -2.00 10.09
N PRO A 108 -4.35 -2.42 10.23
CA PRO A 108 -4.73 -3.81 9.97
C PRO A 108 -4.38 -4.26 8.55
N VAL A 109 -3.71 -5.40 8.44
CA VAL A 109 -3.34 -6.01 7.15
C VAL A 109 -4.58 -6.57 6.46
N ILE A 110 -4.73 -6.31 5.17
CA ILE A 110 -5.83 -6.82 4.34
C ILE A 110 -5.35 -7.95 3.44
N ALA A 111 -4.28 -7.71 2.70
CA ALA A 111 -3.73 -8.66 1.75
C ALA A 111 -2.21 -8.56 1.68
N GLN A 112 -1.55 -9.66 1.44
CA GLN A 112 -0.10 -9.73 1.27
C GLN A 112 0.26 -10.63 0.10
N ARG A 113 1.40 -10.35 -0.55
CA ARG A 113 2.04 -11.21 -1.53
C ARG A 113 3.53 -11.26 -1.25
N ALA A 114 4.09 -12.46 -1.38
CA ALA A 114 5.52 -12.70 -1.21
C ALA A 114 6.17 -13.07 -2.55
N PHE A 115 7.46 -12.82 -2.65
CA PHE A 115 8.29 -13.28 -3.74
C PHE A 115 9.68 -13.68 -3.24
N ASP A 116 10.31 -14.62 -3.94
CA ASP A 116 11.68 -14.99 -3.66
C ASP A 116 12.62 -13.88 -4.12
N VAL A 117 13.55 -13.50 -3.26
CA VAL A 117 14.56 -12.51 -3.60
C VAL A 117 15.52 -13.14 -4.64
N PRO A 118 15.72 -12.48 -5.80
CA PRO A 118 16.63 -12.99 -6.81
C PRO A 118 18.03 -13.19 -6.28
N GLU A 119 18.71 -14.28 -6.67
CA GLU A 119 20.07 -14.59 -6.19
C GLU A 119 21.07 -13.47 -6.48
N GLU A 120 20.94 -12.81 -7.62
CA GLU A 120 21.80 -11.71 -8.02
C GLU A 120 21.82 -10.52 -7.05
N VAL A 121 20.80 -10.39 -6.20
CA VAL A 121 20.76 -9.35 -5.16
C VAL A 121 21.89 -9.50 -4.14
N TYR A 122 22.40 -10.71 -3.97
CA TYR A 122 23.42 -11.04 -2.99
C TYR A 122 24.81 -11.27 -3.62
N HIS A 123 24.93 -11.14 -4.93
CA HIS A 123 26.18 -11.27 -5.67
C HIS A 123 26.76 -9.89 -6.01
N GLY A 124 28.07 -9.80 -6.04
CA GLY A 124 28.80 -8.60 -6.39
C GLY A 124 29.34 -7.82 -5.21
N ASP A 125 29.91 -6.64 -5.47
CA ASP A 125 30.40 -5.73 -4.44
C ASP A 125 29.21 -5.02 -3.77
N PRO A 126 29.03 -5.16 -2.45
CA PRO A 126 27.90 -4.54 -1.75
C PRO A 126 27.79 -3.03 -1.90
N ILE A 127 28.89 -2.34 -2.20
CA ILE A 127 28.91 -0.89 -2.37
C ILE A 127 28.44 -0.49 -3.77
N GLU A 128 28.89 -1.21 -4.79
CA GLU A 128 28.53 -0.90 -6.18
C GLU A 128 27.15 -1.41 -6.56
N ASP A 129 26.76 -2.56 -6.03
CA ASP A 129 25.53 -3.26 -6.43
C ASP A 129 24.27 -2.91 -5.62
N THR A 130 24.41 -2.08 -4.56
CA THR A 130 23.24 -1.79 -3.68
C THR A 130 22.05 -1.22 -4.45
N GLU A 131 22.26 -0.24 -5.32
CA GLU A 131 21.18 0.36 -6.10
C GLU A 131 20.61 -0.61 -7.13
N THR A 132 21.46 -1.42 -7.75
CA THR A 132 21.05 -2.48 -8.68
C THR A 132 20.23 -3.54 -7.97
N ALA A 133 20.65 -3.97 -6.78
CA ALA A 133 19.93 -4.93 -5.96
C ALA A 133 18.56 -4.41 -5.53
N VAL A 134 18.48 -3.17 -5.06
CA VAL A 134 17.21 -2.52 -4.70
C VAL A 134 16.29 -2.39 -5.91
N ALA A 135 16.84 -2.04 -7.07
CA ALA A 135 16.08 -1.97 -8.32
C ALA A 135 15.51 -3.34 -8.73
N ALA A 136 16.26 -4.42 -8.55
CA ALA A 136 15.81 -5.79 -8.82
C ALA A 136 14.65 -6.20 -7.90
N LEU A 137 14.73 -5.87 -6.59
CA LEU A 137 13.62 -6.09 -5.65
C LEU A 137 12.39 -5.30 -6.04
N ARG A 138 12.56 -4.03 -6.38
CA ARG A 138 11.46 -3.15 -6.82
C ARG A 138 10.78 -3.69 -8.07
N GLN A 139 11.55 -4.16 -9.03
CA GLN A 139 11.03 -4.73 -10.28
C GLN A 139 10.16 -5.96 -10.03
N ARG A 140 10.52 -6.79 -9.05
CA ARG A 140 9.71 -7.95 -8.62
C ARG A 140 8.48 -7.54 -7.83
N GLY A 141 8.61 -6.55 -6.95
CA GLY A 141 7.55 -6.13 -6.05
C GLY A 141 6.47 -5.28 -6.70
N GLN A 142 6.80 -4.41 -7.66
CA GLN A 142 5.84 -3.48 -8.25
C GLN A 142 4.59 -4.12 -8.85
N PRO A 143 4.65 -5.20 -9.63
CA PRO A 143 3.45 -5.88 -10.10
C PRO A 143 2.60 -6.43 -8.96
N LEU A 144 3.23 -6.90 -7.90
CA LEU A 144 2.53 -7.42 -6.72
C LEU A 144 1.89 -6.30 -5.89
N GLU A 145 2.48 -5.11 -5.86
CA GLU A 145 1.87 -3.92 -5.24
C GLU A 145 0.51 -3.62 -5.87
N ALA A 146 0.42 -3.61 -7.18
CA ALA A 146 -0.84 -3.42 -7.90
C ALA A 146 -1.84 -4.55 -7.62
N GLU A 147 -1.37 -5.79 -7.60
CA GLU A 147 -2.19 -6.97 -7.32
C GLU A 147 -2.81 -6.94 -5.92
N VAL A 148 -2.00 -6.67 -4.87
CA VAL A 148 -2.53 -6.62 -3.50
C VAL A 148 -3.44 -5.43 -3.27
N LEU A 149 -3.17 -4.28 -3.91
CA LEU A 149 -4.06 -3.13 -3.83
C LEU A 149 -5.43 -3.46 -4.40
N LEU A 150 -5.46 -4.05 -5.59
CA LEU A 150 -6.71 -4.45 -6.23
C LEU A 150 -7.46 -5.50 -5.41
N ALA A 151 -6.75 -6.49 -4.87
CA ALA A 151 -7.34 -7.50 -4.00
C ALA A 151 -7.96 -6.85 -2.74
N ALA A 152 -7.24 -5.94 -2.09
CA ALA A 152 -7.72 -5.24 -0.90
C ALA A 152 -8.95 -4.37 -1.19
N ILE A 153 -8.96 -3.65 -2.30
CA ILE A 153 -10.11 -2.84 -2.74
C ILE A 153 -11.34 -3.74 -2.93
N ARG A 154 -11.19 -4.85 -3.64
CA ARG A 154 -12.28 -5.81 -3.87
C ARG A 154 -12.82 -6.39 -2.57
N MET A 155 -11.94 -6.80 -1.67
CA MET A 155 -12.34 -7.34 -0.36
C MET A 155 -13.10 -6.30 0.46
N HIS A 156 -12.63 -5.07 0.47
CA HIS A 156 -13.30 -3.97 1.17
C HIS A 156 -14.69 -3.69 0.59
N LEU A 157 -14.79 -3.53 -0.73
CA LEU A 157 -16.06 -3.21 -1.41
C LEU A 157 -17.11 -4.33 -1.31
N ARG A 158 -16.66 -5.58 -1.15
CA ARG A 158 -17.54 -6.74 -0.91
C ARG A 158 -17.93 -6.92 0.54
N ASP A 159 -17.41 -6.07 1.42
CA ASP A 159 -17.60 -6.19 2.87
C ASP A 159 -17.08 -7.53 3.45
N ASP A 160 -16.03 -8.07 2.84
CA ASP A 160 -15.43 -9.34 3.24
C ASP A 160 -14.47 -9.19 4.43
N VAL A 161 -14.06 -7.96 4.75
CA VAL A 161 -13.08 -7.67 5.80
C VAL A 161 -13.74 -7.03 7.01
N VAL A 162 -13.49 -7.58 8.18
CA VAL A 162 -13.89 -7.02 9.47
C VAL A 162 -12.65 -6.69 10.27
N VAL A 163 -12.58 -5.48 10.81
CA VAL A 163 -11.50 -5.08 11.70
C VAL A 163 -11.97 -5.19 13.15
N ARG A 164 -11.25 -5.99 13.95
CA ARG A 164 -11.49 -6.13 15.39
C ARG A 164 -10.19 -6.09 16.14
N ARG A 165 -10.11 -5.24 17.17
CA ARG A 165 -8.91 -5.07 18.01
C ARG A 165 -7.64 -4.81 17.20
N GLY A 166 -7.74 -3.93 16.19
CA GLY A 166 -6.62 -3.56 15.32
C GLY A 166 -6.16 -4.65 14.35
N ARG A 167 -6.91 -5.73 14.19
CA ARG A 167 -6.62 -6.81 13.24
C ARG A 167 -7.78 -7.03 12.29
N SER A 168 -7.45 -7.27 11.03
CA SER A 168 -8.44 -7.66 10.01
C SER A 168 -8.73 -9.15 10.09
N ARG A 169 -9.98 -9.51 9.81
CA ARG A 169 -10.44 -10.89 9.66
C ARG A 169 -11.39 -10.99 8.50
N LEU A 170 -11.41 -12.12 7.82
CA LEU A 170 -12.41 -12.40 6.82
C LEU A 170 -13.76 -12.66 7.49
N ARG A 171 -14.81 -12.07 6.95
CA ARG A 171 -16.14 -12.10 7.57
C ARG A 171 -16.70 -13.51 7.72
N ASN A 172 -16.48 -14.38 6.76
CA ASN A 172 -17.09 -15.70 6.69
C ASN A 172 -16.16 -16.86 7.08
N GLY A 173 -15.03 -16.61 7.72
CA GLY A 173 -14.08 -17.67 8.14
C GLY A 173 -13.67 -18.63 7.02
N GLY A 174 -14.08 -18.35 5.81
CA GLY A 174 -13.95 -19.20 4.65
C GLY A 174 -12.79 -18.82 3.78
N GLU A 175 -12.38 -19.76 3.04
CA GLU A 175 -11.34 -19.78 2.04
C GLU A 175 -11.55 -18.74 0.94
N HIS A 176 -11.36 -17.49 1.24
CA HIS A 176 -11.02 -16.54 0.18
C HIS A 176 -9.54 -16.74 -0.13
N GLN A 177 -9.26 -17.83 -0.83
CA GLN A 177 -8.00 -17.94 -1.54
C GLN A 177 -7.93 -16.75 -2.47
N LEU A 178 -6.97 -15.91 -2.19
CA LEU A 178 -6.54 -14.88 -3.10
C LEU A 178 -5.92 -15.59 -4.30
N GLY A 179 -6.77 -15.98 -5.22
CA GLY A 179 -6.38 -16.54 -6.50
C GLY A 179 -5.87 -15.44 -7.43
#